data_4f885444281aadf679b4f7435ad13b4b
#
_entry.id   4f885444281aadf679b4f7435ad13b4b
#
_cell.length_a   1.000
_cell.length_b   1.000
_cell.length_c   1.000
_cell.angle_alpha   90.00
_cell.angle_beta   90.00
_cell.angle_gamma   90.00
#
_symmetry.space_group_name_H-M   'P 1'
#
loop_
_entity.id
_entity.type
_entity.pdbx_description
1 polymer ?
#
loop_
_entity_poly.entity_id
_entity_poly.type
_entity_poly.pdbx_seq_one_letter_code
_entity_poly.pdbx_strand_id
1 'polypeptide(L)'
;MDEIKLKKENIIKIWNYWEHINKLIRLKHRETAQKYGLTFEQFHLLIELDHHQELTVTADVLPPTVGEIAAGIGNAPHTLSERIKRLEKKDLVKKIRDEKDLRINRVVFTDKGQKLINDIKNEAGNIFIYNALEEMDDESLNNLLSGLKQLNKNLSQ
;
A
#
# COMPACT_ATOMS: atom_id res chain seq x y z
N MET A 1 -6.45 -30.88 -27.29
CA MET A 1 -7.17 -29.60 -27.65
C MET A 1 -8.01 -29.05 -26.49
N ASP A 2 -8.60 -29.90 -25.68
CA ASP A 2 -9.43 -29.47 -24.52
C ASP A 2 -8.63 -28.84 -23.37
N GLU A 3 -7.44 -29.35 -23.03
CA GLU A 3 -6.62 -28.83 -21.92
C GLU A 3 -6.15 -27.39 -22.15
N ILE A 4 -5.74 -27.06 -23.38
CA ILE A 4 -5.29 -25.69 -23.73
C ILE A 4 -6.46 -24.72 -23.62
N LYS A 5 -7.66 -25.13 -24.04
CA LYS A 5 -8.87 -24.32 -23.95
C LYS A 5 -9.25 -24.09 -22.48
N LEU A 6 -9.25 -25.15 -21.66
CA LEU A 6 -9.54 -25.06 -20.23
C LEU A 6 -8.55 -24.16 -19.49
N LYS A 7 -7.26 -24.26 -19.81
CA LYS A 7 -6.23 -23.38 -19.23
C LYS A 7 -6.49 -21.91 -19.55
N LYS A 8 -6.84 -21.57 -20.80
CA LYS A 8 -7.18 -20.20 -21.20
C LYS A 8 -8.43 -19.67 -20.48
N GLU A 9 -9.46 -20.48 -20.36
CA GLU A 9 -10.68 -20.12 -19.64
C GLU A 9 -10.39 -19.84 -18.14
N ASN A 10 -9.56 -20.65 -17.51
CA ASN A 10 -9.16 -20.45 -16.13
C ASN A 10 -8.33 -19.16 -15.95
N ILE A 11 -7.42 -18.84 -16.86
CA ILE A 11 -6.67 -17.58 -16.83
C ILE A 11 -7.62 -16.38 -16.89
N ILE A 12 -8.63 -16.40 -17.77
CA ILE A 12 -9.63 -15.33 -17.87
C ILE A 12 -10.41 -15.20 -16.56
N LYS A 13 -10.85 -16.32 -15.96
CA LYS A 13 -11.56 -16.31 -14.68
C LYS A 13 -10.69 -15.73 -13.55
N ILE A 14 -9.43 -16.16 -13.45
CA ILE A 14 -8.47 -15.63 -12.48
C ILE A 14 -8.33 -14.11 -12.65
N TRP A 15 -8.16 -13.63 -13.89
CA TRP A 15 -8.06 -12.20 -14.17
C TRP A 15 -9.30 -11.42 -13.73
N ASN A 16 -10.50 -11.93 -14.03
CA ASN A 16 -11.75 -11.30 -13.64
C ASN A 16 -11.92 -11.23 -12.10
N TYR A 17 -11.58 -12.30 -11.38
CA TYR A 17 -11.58 -12.29 -9.92
C TYR A 17 -10.56 -11.32 -9.36
N TRP A 18 -9.36 -11.27 -9.93
CA TRP A 18 -8.31 -10.33 -9.55
C TRP A 18 -8.76 -8.88 -9.70
N GLU A 19 -9.34 -8.52 -10.84
CA GLU A 19 -9.90 -7.18 -11.04
C GLU A 19 -11.03 -6.84 -10.07
N HIS A 20 -11.90 -7.81 -9.80
CA HIS A 20 -12.99 -7.63 -8.84
C HIS A 20 -12.46 -7.40 -7.42
N ILE A 21 -11.53 -8.21 -6.95
CA ILE A 21 -10.86 -8.05 -5.66
C ILE A 21 -10.21 -6.67 -5.56
N ASN A 22 -9.43 -6.27 -6.56
CA ASN A 22 -8.81 -4.94 -6.59
C ASN A 22 -9.84 -3.80 -6.54
N LYS A 23 -11.00 -3.97 -7.16
CA LYS A 23 -12.10 -3.01 -7.08
C LYS A 23 -12.65 -2.90 -5.66
N LEU A 24 -12.89 -4.03 -4.99
CA LEU A 24 -13.35 -4.07 -3.59
C LEU A 24 -12.34 -3.40 -2.64
N ILE A 25 -11.05 -3.69 -2.81
CA ILE A 25 -9.97 -3.05 -2.04
C ILE A 25 -10.02 -1.52 -2.22
N ARG A 26 -10.09 -1.03 -3.46
CA ARG A 26 -10.15 0.41 -3.73
C ARG A 26 -11.40 1.07 -3.15
N LEU A 27 -12.55 0.40 -3.18
CA LEU A 27 -13.77 0.91 -2.57
C LEU A 27 -13.60 1.04 -1.05
N LYS A 28 -13.06 0.02 -0.39
CA LYS A 28 -12.79 0.04 1.04
C LYS A 28 -11.81 1.13 1.44
N HIS A 29 -10.74 1.30 0.68
CA HIS A 29 -9.77 2.38 0.92
C HIS A 29 -10.41 3.77 0.76
N ARG A 30 -11.34 3.96 -0.20
CA ARG A 30 -12.07 5.23 -0.37
C ARG A 30 -13.00 5.52 0.81
N GLU A 31 -13.75 4.52 1.26
CA GLU A 31 -14.63 4.64 2.43
C GLU A 31 -13.82 5.05 3.67
N THR A 32 -12.69 4.38 3.90
CA THR A 32 -11.80 4.69 5.00
C THR A 32 -11.21 6.09 4.88
N ALA A 33 -10.70 6.46 3.70
CA ALA A 33 -10.18 7.80 3.46
C ALA A 33 -11.23 8.88 3.79
N GLN A 34 -12.47 8.71 3.33
CA GLN A 34 -13.56 9.63 3.60
C GLN A 34 -13.88 9.73 5.10
N LYS A 35 -13.91 8.60 5.81
CA LYS A 35 -14.15 8.56 7.25
C LYS A 35 -13.14 9.41 8.02
N TYR A 36 -11.88 9.43 7.60
CA TYR A 36 -10.81 10.19 8.23
C TYR A 36 -10.57 11.57 7.59
N GLY A 37 -11.46 12.03 6.71
CA GLY A 37 -11.35 13.36 6.06
C GLY A 37 -10.14 13.47 5.14
N LEU A 38 -9.73 12.35 4.52
CA LEU A 38 -8.64 12.27 3.58
C LEU A 38 -9.15 12.12 2.15
N THR A 39 -8.39 12.63 1.18
CA THR A 39 -8.54 12.16 -0.21
C THR A 39 -7.94 10.78 -0.37
N PHE A 40 -8.35 10.06 -1.41
CA PHE A 40 -7.81 8.75 -1.72
C PHE A 40 -6.27 8.78 -1.91
N GLU A 41 -5.76 9.81 -2.56
CA GLU A 41 -4.33 10.01 -2.76
C GLU A 41 -3.57 10.31 -1.47
N GLN A 42 -4.19 11.09 -0.55
CA GLN A 42 -3.62 11.35 0.77
C GLN A 42 -3.54 10.06 1.61
N PHE A 43 -4.61 9.27 1.56
CA PHE A 43 -4.66 7.97 2.22
C PHE A 43 -3.55 7.04 1.72
N HIS A 44 -3.42 6.88 0.39
CA HIS A 44 -2.37 6.03 -0.18
C HIS A 44 -0.96 6.53 0.15
N LEU A 45 -0.75 7.84 0.18
CA LEU A 45 0.54 8.42 0.56
C LEU A 45 0.89 8.11 2.03
N LEU A 46 -0.09 8.16 2.94
CA LEU A 46 0.14 7.80 4.34
C LEU A 46 0.43 6.31 4.50
N ILE A 47 -0.26 5.43 3.77
CA ILE A 47 0.02 3.98 3.77
C ILE A 47 1.43 3.68 3.25
N GLU A 48 1.85 4.32 2.17
CA GLU A 48 3.21 4.16 1.63
C GLU A 48 4.27 4.64 2.62
N LEU A 49 4.03 5.78 3.27
CA LEU A 49 4.94 6.29 4.29
C LEU A 49 5.02 5.35 5.51
N ASP A 50 3.91 4.76 5.94
CA ASP A 50 3.88 3.78 7.02
C ASP A 50 4.70 2.54 6.66
N HIS A 51 4.58 2.04 5.45
CA HIS A 51 5.39 0.92 4.95
C HIS A 51 6.90 1.24 5.02
N HIS A 52 7.30 2.42 4.57
CA HIS A 52 8.69 2.87 4.69
C HIS A 52 9.15 3.01 6.14
N GLN A 53 8.27 3.47 7.04
CA GLN A 53 8.58 3.59 8.46
C GLN A 53 8.76 2.22 9.13
N GLU A 54 7.97 1.23 8.78
CA GLU A 54 8.18 -0.15 9.23
C GLU A 54 9.56 -0.68 8.82
N LEU A 55 9.99 -0.42 7.59
CA LEU A 55 11.33 -0.75 7.12
C LEU A 55 12.43 0.01 7.88
N THR A 56 12.18 1.29 8.23
CA THR A 56 13.11 2.10 9.03
C THR A 56 13.37 1.46 10.40
N VAL A 57 12.32 0.99 11.05
CA VAL A 57 12.41 0.37 12.38
C VAL A 57 13.04 -1.03 12.31
N THR A 58 12.70 -1.84 11.31
CA THR A 58 13.09 -3.25 11.23
C THR A 58 14.44 -3.48 10.58
N ALA A 59 14.85 -2.62 9.65
CA ALA A 59 16.06 -2.78 8.83
C ALA A 59 17.11 -1.66 9.03
N ASP A 60 16.92 -0.78 10.03
CA ASP A 60 17.79 0.37 10.32
C ASP A 60 18.04 1.28 9.09
N VAL A 61 16.97 1.48 8.31
CA VAL A 61 16.97 2.33 7.11
C VAL A 61 16.51 3.74 7.49
N LEU A 62 17.12 4.76 6.89
CA LEU A 62 16.71 6.15 7.13
C LEU A 62 15.27 6.41 6.63
N PRO A 63 14.53 7.37 7.25
CA PRO A 63 13.23 7.78 6.75
C PRO A 63 13.26 8.13 5.25
N PRO A 64 12.19 7.88 4.49
CA PRO A 64 12.22 8.02 3.04
C PRO A 64 12.32 9.49 2.60
N THR A 65 12.98 9.70 1.48
CA THR A 65 12.94 10.95 0.74
C THR A 65 11.67 11.06 -0.08
N VAL A 66 11.35 12.28 -0.55
CA VAL A 66 10.23 12.49 -1.48
C VAL A 66 10.37 11.63 -2.75
N GLY A 67 11.60 11.46 -3.25
CA GLY A 67 11.87 10.63 -4.43
C GLY A 67 11.60 9.16 -4.21
N GLU A 68 12.00 8.61 -3.06
CA GLU A 68 11.77 7.20 -2.69
C GLU A 68 10.27 6.91 -2.54
N ILE A 69 9.52 7.79 -1.88
CA ILE A 69 8.07 7.65 -1.77
C ILE A 69 7.42 7.75 -3.17
N ALA A 70 7.87 8.68 -4.01
CA ALA A 70 7.34 8.83 -5.37
C ALA A 70 7.54 7.58 -6.22
N ALA A 71 8.69 6.93 -6.11
CA ALA A 71 8.98 5.68 -6.79
C ALA A 71 8.05 4.55 -6.32
N GLY A 72 7.80 4.44 -5.01
CA GLY A 72 6.91 3.42 -4.43
C GLY A 72 5.46 3.51 -4.93
N ILE A 73 4.94 4.73 -5.09
CA ILE A 73 3.56 4.93 -5.56
C ILE A 73 3.43 5.22 -7.06
N GLY A 74 4.53 5.14 -7.82
CA GLY A 74 4.53 5.36 -9.27
C GLY A 74 4.17 6.79 -9.69
N ASN A 75 4.47 7.80 -8.88
CA ASN A 75 4.17 9.21 -9.15
C ASN A 75 5.44 10.02 -9.46
N ALA A 76 5.26 11.10 -10.21
CA ALA A 76 6.32 12.08 -10.41
C ALA A 76 6.64 12.81 -9.10
N PRO A 77 7.93 13.06 -8.74
CA PRO A 77 8.32 13.72 -7.49
C PRO A 77 7.69 15.10 -7.28
N HIS A 78 7.48 15.87 -8.35
CA HIS A 78 6.83 17.18 -8.28
C HIS A 78 5.39 17.08 -7.79
N THR A 79 4.60 16.16 -8.34
CA THR A 79 3.21 15.91 -7.93
C THR A 79 3.13 15.47 -6.46
N LEU A 80 4.08 14.65 -6.04
CA LEU A 80 4.15 14.17 -4.67
C LEU A 80 4.50 15.30 -3.69
N SER A 81 5.40 16.21 -4.05
CA SER A 81 5.76 17.35 -3.20
C SER A 81 4.55 18.19 -2.80
N GLU A 82 3.63 18.44 -3.74
CA GLU A 82 2.39 19.19 -3.46
C GLU A 82 1.43 18.39 -2.54
N ARG A 83 1.35 17.07 -2.70
CA ARG A 83 0.55 16.21 -1.83
C ARG A 83 1.12 16.19 -0.41
N ILE A 84 2.44 16.09 -0.26
CA ILE A 84 3.11 16.16 1.04
C ILE A 84 2.85 17.50 1.72
N LYS A 85 2.95 18.64 1.02
CA LYS A 85 2.61 19.95 1.57
C LYS A 85 1.18 20.01 2.13
N ARG A 86 0.22 19.35 1.47
CA ARG A 86 -1.16 19.27 1.96
C ARG A 86 -1.28 18.44 3.23
N LEU A 87 -0.50 17.37 3.36
CA LEU A 87 -0.44 16.59 4.59
C LEU A 87 0.29 17.34 5.71
N GLU A 88 1.33 18.13 5.39
CA GLU A 88 2.01 19.03 6.35
C GLU A 88 1.01 20.08 6.89
N LYS A 89 0.18 20.68 6.04
CA LYS A 89 -0.88 21.62 6.46
C LYS A 89 -1.93 20.99 7.38
N LYS A 90 -2.15 19.68 7.28
CA LYS A 90 -3.03 18.93 8.19
C LYS A 90 -2.31 18.46 9.46
N ASP A 91 -1.02 18.77 9.58
CA ASP A 91 -0.16 18.34 10.67
C ASP A 91 -0.08 16.81 10.79
N LEU A 92 -0.05 16.10 9.66
CA LEU A 92 0.05 14.64 9.63
C LEU A 92 1.47 14.15 9.34
N VAL A 93 2.22 14.93 8.59
CA VAL A 93 3.63 14.64 8.27
C VAL A 93 4.46 15.91 8.40
N LYS A 94 5.75 15.73 8.54
CA LYS A 94 6.74 16.82 8.51
C LYS A 94 7.95 16.41 7.69
N LYS A 95 8.63 17.40 7.11
CA LYS A 95 9.93 17.21 6.51
C LYS A 95 11.01 17.45 7.53
N ILE A 96 11.99 16.56 7.55
CA ILE A 96 13.23 16.71 8.29
C ILE A 96 14.41 16.73 7.31
N ARG A 97 15.45 17.48 7.61
CA ARG A 97 16.67 17.49 6.79
C ARG A 97 17.49 16.24 7.08
N ASP A 98 18.08 15.69 6.03
CA ASP A 98 19.05 14.62 6.19
C ASP A 98 20.29 15.14 6.92
N GLU A 99 20.82 14.33 7.84
CA GLU A 99 21.98 14.74 8.65
C GLU A 99 23.27 14.81 7.85
N LYS A 100 23.39 14.01 6.78
CA LYS A 100 24.59 13.91 5.94
C LYS A 100 24.56 14.84 4.73
N ASP A 101 23.37 15.12 4.19
CA ASP A 101 23.17 16.04 3.07
C ASP A 101 21.96 16.94 3.32
N LEU A 102 22.20 18.17 3.77
CA LEU A 102 21.17 19.15 4.11
C LEU A 102 20.27 19.57 2.93
N ARG A 103 20.62 19.19 1.70
CA ARG A 103 19.78 19.41 0.50
C ARG A 103 18.65 18.37 0.39
N ILE A 104 18.78 17.25 1.07
CA ILE A 104 17.81 16.17 1.07
C ILE A 104 16.80 16.39 2.19
N ASN A 105 15.52 16.34 1.84
CA ASN A 105 14.42 16.32 2.80
C ASN A 105 13.85 14.92 2.88
N ARG A 106 13.73 14.42 4.11
CA ARG A 106 13.06 13.16 4.45
C ARG A 106 11.68 13.45 5.02
N VAL A 107 10.76 12.54 4.85
CA VAL A 107 9.37 12.68 5.30
C VAL A 107 9.12 11.72 6.46
N VAL A 108 8.56 12.25 7.54
CA VAL A 108 8.20 11.45 8.73
C VAL A 108 6.80 11.83 9.20
N PHE A 109 6.14 10.93 9.92
CA PHE A 109 4.90 11.25 10.61
C PHE A 109 5.14 12.26 11.74
N THR A 110 4.12 13.09 12.00
CA THR A 110 3.95 13.74 13.29
C THR A 110 3.27 12.77 14.27
N ASP A 111 3.20 13.11 15.55
CA ASP A 111 2.46 12.30 16.55
C ASP A 111 0.99 12.13 16.14
N LYS A 112 0.38 13.20 15.60
CA LYS A 112 -0.99 13.18 15.08
C LYS A 112 -1.10 12.25 13.87
N GLY A 113 -0.14 12.30 12.95
CA GLY A 113 -0.10 11.42 11.79
C GLY A 113 0.09 9.97 12.18
N GLN A 114 0.97 9.69 13.14
CA GLN A 114 1.20 8.35 13.65
C GLN A 114 -0.05 7.76 14.30
N LYS A 115 -0.75 8.56 15.12
CA LYS A 115 -2.02 8.14 15.70
C LYS A 115 -3.06 7.83 14.64
N LEU A 116 -3.21 8.70 13.64
CA LEU A 116 -4.15 8.53 12.55
C LEU A 116 -3.88 7.24 11.76
N ILE A 117 -2.62 6.97 11.39
CA ILE A 117 -2.30 5.75 10.63
C ILE A 117 -2.53 4.48 11.46
N ASN A 118 -2.26 4.51 12.76
CA ASN A 118 -2.57 3.41 13.65
C ASN A 118 -4.08 3.14 13.73
N ASP A 119 -4.91 4.19 13.83
CA ASP A 119 -6.37 4.07 13.81
C ASP A 119 -6.86 3.48 12.47
N ILE A 120 -6.30 3.94 11.36
CA ILE A 120 -6.60 3.41 10.02
C ILE A 120 -6.23 1.92 9.92
N LYS A 121 -5.06 1.53 10.40
CA LYS A 121 -4.60 0.12 10.38
C LYS A 121 -5.51 -0.78 11.21
N ASN A 122 -5.97 -0.31 12.36
CA ASN A 122 -6.86 -1.06 13.24
C ASN A 122 -8.28 -1.23 12.70
N GLU A 123 -8.79 -0.29 11.88
CA GLU A 123 -10.17 -0.35 11.37
C GLU A 123 -10.29 -0.93 9.97
N ALA A 124 -9.39 -0.56 9.10
CA ALA A 124 -9.59 -0.75 7.67
C ALA A 124 -8.37 -1.16 6.91
N GLY A 125 -7.26 -1.31 7.55
CA GLY A 125 -6.06 -1.79 6.90
C GLY A 125 -6.40 -2.97 5.98
N ASN A 126 -5.53 -3.90 5.86
CA ASN A 126 -5.83 -5.15 5.15
C ASN A 126 -6.70 -6.11 5.99
N ILE A 127 -7.31 -5.64 7.12
CA ILE A 127 -8.12 -6.46 8.03
C ILE A 127 -9.27 -7.14 7.29
N PHE A 128 -9.97 -6.43 6.40
CA PHE A 128 -11.08 -7.06 5.69
C PHE A 128 -10.61 -8.17 4.72
N ILE A 129 -9.42 -8.04 4.12
CA ILE A 129 -8.82 -9.10 3.30
C ILE A 129 -8.31 -10.22 4.20
N TYR A 130 -7.68 -9.86 5.32
CA TYR A 130 -7.20 -10.82 6.31
C TYR A 130 -8.35 -11.68 6.82
N ASN A 131 -9.46 -11.07 7.24
CA ASN A 131 -10.65 -11.80 7.68
C ASN A 131 -11.22 -12.71 6.58
N ALA A 132 -11.26 -12.23 5.33
CA ALA A 132 -11.72 -13.05 4.22
C ALA A 132 -10.79 -14.25 3.94
N LEU A 133 -9.49 -14.09 4.16
CA LEU A 133 -8.51 -15.19 4.05
C LEU A 133 -8.63 -16.16 5.25
N GLU A 134 -8.90 -15.66 6.46
CA GLU A 134 -9.12 -16.50 7.65
C GLU A 134 -10.37 -17.38 7.53
N GLU A 135 -11.40 -16.94 6.80
CA GLU A 135 -12.61 -17.70 6.55
C GLU A 135 -12.41 -18.83 5.51
N MET A 136 -11.28 -18.86 4.82
CA MET A 136 -10.95 -19.93 3.88
C MET A 136 -10.53 -21.19 4.63
N ASP A 137 -10.90 -22.36 4.07
CA ASP A 137 -10.33 -23.62 4.54
C ASP A 137 -8.82 -23.73 4.24
N ASP A 138 -8.12 -24.54 5.03
CA ASP A 138 -6.67 -24.66 4.95
C ASP A 138 -6.17 -25.12 3.57
N GLU A 139 -6.91 -25.99 2.88
CA GLU A 139 -6.54 -26.48 1.55
C GLU A 139 -6.60 -25.35 0.53
N SER A 140 -7.72 -24.62 0.50
CA SER A 140 -7.91 -23.48 -0.40
C SER A 140 -6.88 -22.37 -0.15
N LEU A 141 -6.60 -22.07 1.12
CA LEU A 141 -5.60 -21.07 1.52
C LEU A 141 -4.18 -21.46 1.05
N ASN A 142 -3.78 -22.73 1.25
CA ASN A 142 -2.48 -23.23 0.82
C ASN A 142 -2.35 -23.26 -0.71
N ASN A 143 -3.43 -23.61 -1.42
CA ASN A 143 -3.45 -23.59 -2.89
C ASN A 143 -3.31 -22.15 -3.43
N LEU A 144 -4.01 -21.18 -2.83
CA LEU A 144 -3.87 -19.77 -3.15
C LEU A 144 -2.45 -19.27 -2.91
N LEU A 145 -1.86 -19.58 -1.75
CA LEU A 145 -0.49 -19.20 -1.41
C LEU A 145 0.52 -19.76 -2.41
N SER A 146 0.38 -21.03 -2.78
CA SER A 146 1.25 -21.69 -3.76
C SER A 146 1.13 -21.03 -5.14
N GLY A 147 -0.09 -20.76 -5.60
CA GLY A 147 -0.37 -20.08 -6.86
C GLY A 147 0.21 -18.68 -6.92
N LEU A 148 0.03 -17.88 -5.85
CA LEU A 148 0.58 -16.53 -5.74
C LEU A 148 2.11 -16.52 -5.74
N LYS A 149 2.76 -17.46 -5.04
CA LYS A 149 4.23 -17.61 -5.06
C LYS A 149 4.74 -17.88 -6.48
N GLN A 150 4.09 -18.79 -7.21
CA GLN A 150 4.47 -19.10 -8.58
C GLN A 150 4.24 -17.91 -9.53
N LEU A 151 3.09 -17.23 -9.41
CA LEU A 151 2.79 -16.04 -10.20
C LEU A 151 3.82 -14.93 -9.95
N ASN A 152 4.13 -14.64 -8.70
CA ASN A 152 5.14 -13.64 -8.32
C ASN A 152 6.51 -13.97 -8.91
N LYS A 153 6.94 -15.22 -8.82
CA LYS A 153 8.20 -15.67 -9.44
C LYS A 153 8.22 -15.43 -10.96
N ASN A 154 7.11 -15.70 -11.64
CA ASN A 154 7.01 -15.55 -13.10
C ASN A 154 7.03 -14.07 -13.53
N LEU A 155 6.51 -13.18 -12.70
CA LEU A 155 6.49 -11.73 -12.98
C LEU A 155 7.82 -11.03 -12.64
N SER A 156 8.66 -11.66 -11.83
CA SER A 156 9.95 -11.12 -11.37
C SER A 156 11.14 -11.54 -12.27
N GLN A 157 10.88 -12.26 -13.37
CA GLN A 157 11.85 -12.63 -14.41
C GLN A 157 11.86 -11.59 -15.53
#